data_dcda0a7a6c5bd6941aefdbb699cf5e0b
#
_entry.id   dcda0a7a6c5bd6941aefdbb699cf5e0b
#
_cell.length_a   1.000
_cell.length_b   1.000
_cell.length_c   1.000
_cell.angle_alpha   90.00
_cell.angle_beta   90.00
_cell.angle_gamma   90.00
#
_symmetry.space_group_name_H-M   'P 1'
#
loop_
_entity.id
_entity.type
_entity.pdbx_description
1 polymer ?
#
loop_
_entity_poly.entity_id
_entity_poly.type
_entity_poly.pdbx_seq_one_letter_code
_entity_poly.pdbx_strand_id
1 'polypeptide(L)'
;EGGEVKRLTTEPGGHGCAVAPDGATFVDTFSSRERAAVTTLRRTDGGEVIATLHEEPDMAATAQGLRPPELRVMEAADGIPMFGALYRPEGEGPHPLVVSVYGGPHAQRVLDDWALTVDLRAQYLAQAGFLVLAVDNRGSANRGLAFEAHLHRRMGTIEVDDQVAAVEQVVAEGLADPERVGIYGWSYGGYMTCMSLMRAPEVFRVGVAGAPVVDWDGYDTGYTERYMSTPEDNPDGYRDGAVTTHVEGLSGKLLLVHGMVDENVHFRHTARLITALTAAQKPYDIQIFPEERHMPRDAAGLEYMERRLVSYFEEHLLA
;
A
#
# COMPACT_ATOMS: atom_id res chain seq x y z
N GLU A 1 5.09 33.33 17.55
CA GLU A 1 4.08 34.29 17.08
C GLU A 1 4.72 35.21 16.01
N GLY A 2 4.53 34.87 14.68
CA GLY A 2 4.92 35.79 13.58
C GLY A 2 6.40 35.76 13.15
N GLY A 3 7.19 34.76 13.54
CA GLY A 3 8.56 34.60 13.06
C GLY A 3 8.62 33.97 11.67
N GLU A 4 9.69 34.20 10.94
CA GLU A 4 9.99 33.55 9.66
C GLU A 4 10.17 32.06 9.88
N VAL A 5 9.44 31.19 9.10
CA VAL A 5 9.61 29.76 9.15
C VAL A 5 10.86 29.35 8.38
N LYS A 6 11.84 28.77 9.09
CA LYS A 6 13.10 28.31 8.52
C LYS A 6 13.16 26.77 8.52
N ARG A 7 13.45 26.19 7.37
CA ARG A 7 13.73 24.75 7.28
C ARG A 7 15.12 24.45 7.85
N LEU A 8 15.21 23.50 8.79
CA LEU A 8 16.46 23.13 9.47
C LEU A 8 17.10 21.86 8.91
N THR A 9 16.29 20.96 8.32
CA THR A 9 16.75 19.72 7.66
C THR A 9 16.69 19.95 6.16
N THR A 10 17.83 19.96 5.48
CA THR A 10 17.95 20.38 4.06
C THR A 10 18.32 19.25 3.13
N GLU A 11 18.78 18.12 3.64
CA GLU A 11 19.09 16.93 2.85
C GLU A 11 17.80 16.40 2.18
N PRO A 12 17.86 16.01 0.89
CA PRO A 12 16.72 15.35 0.22
C PRO A 12 16.46 13.98 0.83
N GLY A 13 15.22 13.72 1.27
CA GLY A 13 14.81 12.45 1.87
C GLY A 13 13.79 12.62 2.98
N GLY A 14 13.53 11.53 3.70
CA GLY A 14 12.66 11.48 4.87
C GLY A 14 13.38 11.93 6.14
N HIS A 15 12.73 12.79 6.95
CA HIS A 15 13.24 13.28 8.24
C HIS A 15 12.22 13.05 9.35
N GLY A 16 12.58 12.25 10.33
CA GLY A 16 11.81 12.07 11.57
C GLY A 16 12.43 12.89 12.70
N CYS A 17 11.76 13.97 13.13
CA CYS A 17 12.32 14.90 14.09
C CYS A 17 11.63 14.82 15.46
N ALA A 18 12.43 14.74 16.54
CA ALA A 18 11.98 14.84 17.93
C ALA A 18 12.69 15.98 18.63
N VAL A 19 11.95 17.03 19.01
CA VAL A 19 12.50 18.24 19.64
C VAL A 19 12.62 18.03 21.14
N ALA A 20 13.77 18.43 21.73
CA ALA A 20 13.98 18.40 23.18
C ALA A 20 13.02 19.34 23.91
N PRO A 21 12.63 19.06 25.17
CA PRO A 21 11.67 19.87 25.92
C PRO A 21 12.07 21.33 26.09
N ASP A 22 13.37 21.62 26.12
CA ASP A 22 13.92 22.99 26.24
C ASP A 22 13.96 23.75 24.90
N GLY A 23 13.65 23.05 23.79
CA GLY A 23 13.67 23.62 22.45
C GLY A 23 15.06 23.92 21.89
N ALA A 24 16.17 23.59 22.58
CA ALA A 24 17.51 23.93 22.16
C ALA A 24 18.12 22.97 21.13
N THR A 25 17.69 21.74 21.16
CA THR A 25 18.18 20.66 20.27
C THR A 25 17.02 19.79 19.75
N PHE A 26 17.30 19.03 18.70
CA PHE A 26 16.40 17.99 18.22
C PHE A 26 17.20 16.79 17.72
N VAL A 27 16.58 15.62 17.82
CA VAL A 27 17.06 14.39 17.16
C VAL A 27 16.42 14.37 15.78
N ASP A 28 17.23 14.12 14.75
CA ASP A 28 16.81 13.95 13.37
C ASP A 28 17.20 12.55 12.90
N THR A 29 16.23 11.72 12.54
CA THR A 29 16.46 10.44 11.88
C THR A 29 16.18 10.64 10.39
N PHE A 30 17.24 10.69 9.63
CA PHE A 30 17.23 10.91 8.19
C PHE A 30 17.44 9.62 7.45
N SER A 31 16.71 9.39 6.38
CA SER A 31 17.01 8.38 5.36
C SER A 31 16.55 8.84 3.98
N SER A 32 17.06 8.20 2.95
CA SER A 32 16.51 8.29 1.59
C SER A 32 16.45 6.89 0.98
N ARG A 33 15.81 6.73 -0.16
CA ARG A 33 15.84 5.44 -0.87
C ARG A 33 17.25 5.00 -1.25
N GLU A 34 18.22 5.91 -1.27
CA GLU A 34 19.63 5.63 -1.60
C GLU A 34 20.53 5.51 -0.37
N ARG A 35 19.99 5.84 0.82
CA ARG A 35 20.79 5.86 2.06
C ARG A 35 19.99 5.32 3.24
N ALA A 36 20.57 4.34 3.92
CA ALA A 36 20.07 3.80 5.19
C ALA A 36 19.99 4.88 6.28
N ALA A 37 19.21 4.61 7.34
CA ALA A 37 18.91 5.58 8.36
C ALA A 37 20.14 6.06 9.13
N VAL A 38 20.25 7.38 9.28
CA VAL A 38 21.23 8.05 10.13
C VAL A 38 20.51 8.92 11.16
N THR A 39 20.80 8.70 12.44
CA THR A 39 20.22 9.48 13.54
C THR A 39 21.25 10.44 14.07
N THR A 40 20.93 11.74 14.04
CA THR A 40 21.81 12.83 14.49
C THR A 40 21.16 13.67 15.58
N LEU A 41 21.97 14.23 16.46
CA LEU A 41 21.58 15.32 17.35
C LEU A 41 21.94 16.64 16.69
N ARG A 42 20.97 17.55 16.57
CA ARG A 42 21.12 18.84 15.91
C ARG A 42 20.70 20.02 16.80
N ARG A 43 21.25 21.19 16.54
CA ARG A 43 20.77 22.45 17.15
C ARG A 43 19.50 22.96 16.46
N THR A 44 18.56 23.49 17.24
CA THR A 44 17.40 24.19 16.67
C THR A 44 17.77 25.56 16.11
N ASP A 45 18.88 26.14 16.61
CA ASP A 45 19.46 27.35 16.03
C ASP A 45 20.37 26.97 14.84
N GLY A 46 19.79 26.97 13.66
CA GLY A 46 20.52 26.76 12.39
C GLY A 46 20.59 25.31 11.85
N GLY A 47 20.19 24.30 12.62
CA GLY A 47 20.16 22.88 12.14
C GLY A 47 21.53 22.19 12.16
N GLU A 48 22.57 22.79 12.79
CA GLU A 48 23.92 22.21 12.87
C GLU A 48 23.92 20.83 13.54
N VAL A 49 24.62 19.86 12.96
CA VAL A 49 24.84 18.53 13.56
C VAL A 49 25.84 18.62 14.70
N ILE A 50 25.42 18.26 15.92
CA ILE A 50 26.25 18.20 17.12
C ILE A 50 26.96 16.86 17.21
N ALA A 51 26.22 15.77 16.92
CA ALA A 51 26.73 14.39 17.00
C ALA A 51 25.91 13.46 16.12
N THR A 52 26.54 12.40 15.59
CA THR A 52 25.88 11.23 15.06
C THR A 52 25.62 10.26 16.21
N LEU A 53 24.35 9.92 16.44
CA LEU A 53 23.93 9.01 17.51
C LEU A 53 23.89 7.56 17.02
N HIS A 54 23.47 7.35 15.77
CA HIS A 54 23.39 6.04 15.13
C HIS A 54 23.51 6.19 13.62
N GLU A 55 24.16 5.23 13.00
CA GLU A 55 24.20 5.08 11.54
C GLU A 55 23.97 3.60 11.21
N GLU A 56 22.93 3.32 10.43
CA GLU A 56 22.60 1.95 10.02
C GLU A 56 23.47 1.55 8.82
N PRO A 57 24.16 0.42 8.87
CA PRO A 57 24.95 -0.05 7.73
C PRO A 57 24.03 -0.62 6.64
N ASP A 58 24.26 -0.26 5.38
CA ASP A 58 23.49 -0.73 4.23
C ASP A 58 23.98 -2.09 3.66
N MET A 59 24.91 -2.75 4.36
CA MET A 59 25.60 -3.96 3.89
C MET A 59 24.65 -5.10 3.51
N ALA A 60 23.53 -5.26 4.22
CA ALA A 60 22.56 -6.31 3.94
C ALA A 60 21.80 -6.05 2.61
N ALA A 61 21.43 -4.82 2.35
CA ALA A 61 20.76 -4.43 1.11
C ALA A 61 21.67 -4.61 -0.11
N THR A 62 22.93 -4.17 0.00
CA THR A 62 23.94 -4.35 -1.05
C THR A 62 24.21 -5.83 -1.32
N ALA A 63 24.35 -6.65 -0.28
CA ALA A 63 24.61 -8.09 -0.42
C ALA A 63 23.45 -8.85 -1.10
N GLN A 64 22.22 -8.36 -0.96
CA GLN A 64 21.01 -8.94 -1.59
C GLN A 64 20.68 -8.35 -2.95
N GLY A 65 21.48 -7.39 -3.45
CA GLY A 65 21.25 -6.74 -4.74
C GLY A 65 19.97 -5.89 -4.77
N LEU A 66 19.52 -5.35 -3.63
CA LEU A 66 18.37 -4.46 -3.57
C LEU A 66 18.67 -3.17 -4.30
N ARG A 67 17.71 -2.66 -5.06
CA ARG A 67 17.85 -1.44 -5.86
C ARG A 67 16.80 -0.41 -5.42
N PRO A 68 17.18 0.88 -5.26
CA PRO A 68 16.21 1.93 -5.03
C PRO A 68 15.16 1.98 -6.14
N PRO A 69 13.85 2.07 -5.81
CA PRO A 69 12.84 2.24 -6.84
C PRO A 69 12.91 3.62 -7.50
N GLU A 70 12.37 3.72 -8.70
CA GLU A 70 12.16 4.99 -9.38
C GLU A 70 10.96 5.72 -8.77
N LEU A 71 11.17 6.95 -8.25
CA LEU A 71 10.07 7.80 -7.83
C LEU A 71 9.46 8.51 -9.03
N ARG A 72 8.13 8.53 -9.10
CA ARG A 72 7.38 9.09 -10.21
C ARG A 72 6.28 10.03 -9.74
N VAL A 73 6.01 11.05 -10.53
CA VAL A 73 4.75 11.79 -10.46
C VAL A 73 3.83 11.18 -11.50
N MET A 74 2.70 10.68 -11.06
CA MET A 74 1.64 10.12 -11.86
C MET A 74 0.43 11.03 -11.80
N GLU A 75 -0.54 10.86 -12.68
CA GLU A 75 -1.73 11.71 -12.74
C GLU A 75 -2.99 10.85 -12.59
N ALA A 76 -3.91 11.29 -11.74
CA ALA A 76 -5.27 10.78 -11.75
C ALA A 76 -5.98 11.17 -13.06
N ALA A 77 -7.10 10.54 -13.38
CA ALA A 77 -7.84 10.79 -14.61
C ALA A 77 -8.27 12.27 -14.82
N ASP A 78 -8.38 13.03 -13.74
CA ASP A 78 -8.69 14.46 -13.73
C ASP A 78 -7.44 15.37 -13.60
N GLY A 79 -6.23 14.81 -13.76
CA GLY A 79 -4.96 15.55 -13.74
C GLY A 79 -4.41 15.87 -12.34
N ILE A 80 -5.03 15.36 -11.26
CA ILE A 80 -4.47 15.52 -9.91
C ILE A 80 -3.20 14.68 -9.79
N PRO A 81 -2.05 15.28 -9.39
CA PRO A 81 -0.81 14.54 -9.28
C PRO A 81 -0.84 13.55 -8.11
N MET A 82 -0.33 12.36 -8.36
CA MET A 82 -0.10 11.28 -7.38
C MET A 82 1.38 10.93 -7.34
N PHE A 83 1.87 10.40 -6.23
CA PHE A 83 3.24 9.91 -6.15
C PHE A 83 3.28 8.40 -6.26
N GLY A 84 4.20 7.89 -7.10
CA GLY A 84 4.43 6.48 -7.33
C GLY A 84 5.88 6.07 -7.11
N ALA A 85 6.08 4.81 -6.72
CA ALA A 85 7.37 4.13 -6.68
C ALA A 85 7.31 2.91 -7.61
N LEU A 86 8.28 2.82 -8.53
CA LEU A 86 8.34 1.78 -9.56
C LEU A 86 9.61 0.95 -9.40
N TYR A 87 9.44 -0.35 -9.13
CA TYR A 87 10.53 -1.34 -9.07
C TYR A 87 10.59 -2.06 -10.40
N ARG A 88 11.72 -1.93 -11.09
CA ARG A 88 11.90 -2.51 -12.42
C ARG A 88 12.60 -3.86 -12.36
N PRO A 89 12.06 -4.88 -13.04
CA PRO A 89 12.79 -6.12 -13.29
C PRO A 89 13.95 -5.87 -14.27
N GLU A 90 14.80 -6.86 -14.45
CA GLU A 90 15.80 -6.85 -15.52
C GLU A 90 15.16 -7.16 -16.88
N GLY A 91 15.75 -6.60 -17.93
CA GLY A 91 15.32 -6.79 -19.32
C GLY A 91 14.41 -5.68 -19.84
N GLU A 92 14.01 -5.83 -21.11
CA GLU A 92 13.09 -4.92 -21.79
C GLU A 92 11.64 -5.41 -21.62
N GLY A 93 10.70 -4.45 -21.40
CA GLY A 93 9.28 -4.75 -21.27
C GLY A 93 8.56 -5.05 -22.60
N PRO A 94 7.23 -5.22 -22.60
CA PRO A 94 6.36 -5.04 -21.42
C PRO A 94 6.42 -6.22 -20.43
N HIS A 95 6.47 -5.90 -19.15
CA HIS A 95 6.53 -6.87 -18.06
C HIS A 95 5.15 -7.15 -17.47
N PRO A 96 4.89 -8.31 -16.87
CA PRO A 96 3.76 -8.49 -15.98
C PRO A 96 3.86 -7.51 -14.80
N LEU A 97 2.75 -6.87 -14.44
CA LEU A 97 2.69 -5.84 -13.40
C LEU A 97 2.05 -6.38 -12.13
N VAL A 98 2.63 -6.05 -10.99
CA VAL A 98 2.00 -6.23 -9.68
C VAL A 98 1.88 -4.87 -8.98
N VAL A 99 0.64 -4.45 -8.69
CA VAL A 99 0.38 -3.26 -7.90
C VAL A 99 0.44 -3.61 -6.41
N SER A 100 1.29 -2.89 -5.66
CA SER A 100 1.40 -2.98 -4.20
C SER A 100 0.57 -1.87 -3.56
N VAL A 101 -0.65 -2.17 -3.12
CA VAL A 101 -1.59 -1.16 -2.65
C VAL A 101 -1.80 -1.19 -1.13
N TYR A 102 -1.89 -0.01 -0.52
CA TYR A 102 -2.60 0.19 0.74
C TYR A 102 -3.87 1.01 0.50
N GLY A 103 -3.74 2.21 -0.03
CA GLY A 103 -4.82 3.05 -0.54
C GLY A 103 -5.65 3.78 0.50
N GLY A 104 -5.52 3.44 1.78
CA GLY A 104 -6.35 3.95 2.86
C GLY A 104 -5.90 5.30 3.42
N PRO A 105 -6.79 5.97 4.18
CA PRO A 105 -6.49 7.24 4.82
C PRO A 105 -5.39 7.09 5.90
N HIS A 106 -4.74 8.21 6.23
CA HIS A 106 -3.63 8.29 7.17
C HIS A 106 -2.39 7.44 6.84
N ALA A 107 -2.31 6.90 5.63
CA ALA A 107 -1.14 6.19 5.16
C ALA A 107 -0.50 6.93 3.99
N GLN A 108 0.82 6.94 3.98
CA GLN A 108 1.64 7.35 2.85
C GLN A 108 2.72 6.29 2.68
N ARG A 109 2.79 5.68 1.51
CA ARG A 109 3.76 4.62 1.21
C ARG A 109 4.90 5.12 0.34
N VAL A 110 4.65 6.10 -0.51
CA VAL A 110 5.65 6.63 -1.42
C VAL A 110 6.32 7.84 -0.77
N LEU A 111 7.40 7.55 -0.06
CA LEU A 111 8.29 8.50 0.58
C LEU A 111 9.69 8.31 0.02
N ASP A 112 10.48 9.38 -0.12
CA ASP A 112 11.90 9.21 -0.40
C ASP A 112 12.62 8.80 0.89
N ASP A 113 12.48 7.53 1.27
CA ASP A 113 13.13 6.95 2.43
C ASP A 113 13.63 5.52 2.16
N TRP A 114 14.43 4.99 3.10
CA TRP A 114 15.08 3.69 3.00
C TRP A 114 14.08 2.51 2.99
N ALA A 115 12.89 2.69 3.57
CA ALA A 115 11.86 1.65 3.62
C ALA A 115 11.42 1.21 2.22
N LEU A 116 11.45 2.11 1.22
CA LEU A 116 11.18 1.73 -0.17
C LEU A 116 12.24 0.77 -0.72
N THR A 117 13.51 1.00 -0.44
CA THR A 117 14.59 0.13 -0.95
C THR A 117 14.61 -1.23 -0.26
N VAL A 118 14.23 -1.30 1.00
CA VAL A 118 14.13 -2.55 1.76
C VAL A 118 12.71 -3.14 1.79
N ASP A 119 11.79 -2.72 0.92
CA ASP A 119 10.55 -3.45 0.67
C ASP A 119 10.89 -4.79 -0.01
N LEU A 120 11.20 -5.80 0.81
CA LEU A 120 11.71 -7.09 0.34
C LEU A 120 10.73 -7.81 -0.59
N ARG A 121 9.42 -7.62 -0.41
CA ARG A 121 8.41 -8.21 -1.31
C ARG A 121 8.47 -7.58 -2.69
N ALA A 122 8.49 -6.24 -2.76
CA ALA A 122 8.61 -5.53 -4.03
C ALA A 122 9.93 -5.86 -4.75
N GLN A 123 11.04 -5.93 -4.00
CA GLN A 123 12.35 -6.31 -4.52
C GLN A 123 12.36 -7.74 -5.05
N TYR A 124 11.79 -8.70 -4.30
CA TYR A 124 11.74 -10.09 -4.73
C TYR A 124 10.89 -10.26 -5.99
N LEU A 125 9.70 -9.64 -6.05
CA LEU A 125 8.86 -9.65 -7.24
C LEU A 125 9.59 -9.04 -8.45
N ALA A 126 10.32 -7.94 -8.26
CA ALA A 126 11.11 -7.34 -9.34
C ALA A 126 12.23 -8.28 -9.81
N GLN A 127 12.93 -8.96 -8.91
CA GLN A 127 13.92 -9.98 -9.27
C GLN A 127 13.31 -11.21 -9.96
N ALA A 128 12.04 -11.53 -9.64
CA ALA A 128 11.28 -12.59 -10.31
C ALA A 128 10.71 -12.20 -11.68
N GLY A 129 10.94 -10.97 -12.14
CA GLY A 129 10.55 -10.51 -13.48
C GLY A 129 9.27 -9.67 -13.54
N PHE A 130 8.68 -9.31 -12.41
CA PHE A 130 7.52 -8.43 -12.35
C PHE A 130 7.93 -6.95 -12.29
N LEU A 131 7.24 -6.10 -13.02
CA LEU A 131 7.19 -4.68 -12.71
C LEU A 131 6.35 -4.52 -11.44
N VAL A 132 6.83 -3.77 -10.42
CA VAL A 132 6.05 -3.52 -9.21
C VAL A 132 5.78 -2.03 -9.08
N LEU A 133 4.51 -1.67 -8.89
CA LEU A 133 4.06 -0.28 -8.78
C LEU A 133 3.37 -0.07 -7.43
N ALA A 134 3.85 0.90 -6.65
CA ALA A 134 3.12 1.43 -5.51
C ALA A 134 2.72 2.88 -5.79
N VAL A 135 1.46 3.25 -5.51
CA VAL A 135 0.95 4.61 -5.71
C VAL A 135 0.17 5.07 -4.48
N ASP A 136 0.46 6.29 -4.05
CA ASP A 136 -0.36 7.00 -3.06
C ASP A 136 -1.51 7.72 -3.79
N ASN A 137 -2.65 7.03 -3.86
CA ASN A 137 -3.90 7.56 -4.42
C ASN A 137 -4.48 8.68 -3.55
N ARG A 138 -5.47 9.40 -4.06
CA ARG A 138 -6.26 10.36 -3.27
C ARG A 138 -6.83 9.68 -2.02
N GLY A 139 -6.82 10.42 -0.93
CA GLY A 139 -7.14 9.90 0.41
C GLY A 139 -5.90 9.60 1.25
N SER A 140 -4.72 9.38 0.64
CA SER A 140 -3.49 9.17 1.39
C SER A 140 -3.03 10.44 2.13
N ALA A 141 -2.23 10.23 3.19
CA ALA A 141 -1.79 11.26 4.12
C ALA A 141 -0.74 12.24 3.56
N ASN A 142 -0.49 13.31 4.32
CA ASN A 142 0.60 14.28 4.13
C ASN A 142 0.52 15.12 2.84
N ARG A 143 -0.64 15.12 2.19
CA ARG A 143 -0.94 15.96 1.00
C ARG A 143 -1.92 17.09 1.30
N GLY A 144 -2.34 17.20 2.56
CA GLY A 144 -3.32 18.16 3.05
C GLY A 144 -4.78 17.68 2.91
N LEU A 145 -5.66 18.36 3.66
CA LEU A 145 -7.06 17.95 3.80
C LEU A 145 -7.80 17.82 2.46
N ALA A 146 -7.51 18.70 1.51
CA ALA A 146 -8.18 18.64 0.20
C ALA A 146 -7.91 17.32 -0.55
N PHE A 147 -6.71 16.76 -0.41
CA PHE A 147 -6.33 15.47 -1.00
C PHE A 147 -6.90 14.29 -0.20
N GLU A 148 -6.86 14.36 1.13
CA GLU A 148 -7.37 13.31 2.02
C GLU A 148 -8.90 13.21 1.98
N ALA A 149 -9.61 14.35 1.91
CA ALA A 149 -11.06 14.41 1.99
C ALA A 149 -11.79 13.78 0.79
N HIS A 150 -11.09 13.38 -0.26
CA HIS A 150 -11.71 12.65 -1.38
C HIS A 150 -12.37 11.34 -0.96
N LEU A 151 -11.94 10.71 0.15
CA LEU A 151 -12.54 9.49 0.70
C LEU A 151 -13.80 9.74 1.53
N HIS A 152 -14.05 10.99 1.95
CA HIS A 152 -15.12 11.28 2.88
C HIS A 152 -16.47 10.78 2.36
N ARG A 153 -17.08 9.87 3.11
CA ARG A 153 -18.36 9.19 2.86
C ARG A 153 -18.41 8.26 1.63
N ARG A 154 -17.26 7.93 1.00
CA ARG A 154 -17.21 7.14 -0.25
C ARG A 154 -15.93 6.35 -0.43
N MET A 155 -15.49 5.65 0.61
CA MET A 155 -14.34 4.73 0.51
C MET A 155 -14.56 3.67 -0.58
N GLY A 156 -13.48 3.29 -1.28
CA GLY A 156 -13.47 2.24 -2.31
C GLY A 156 -13.95 2.69 -3.68
N THR A 157 -13.99 3.99 -3.93
CA THR A 157 -14.35 4.55 -5.24
C THR A 157 -13.16 5.21 -5.90
N ILE A 158 -12.83 6.42 -5.47
CA ILE A 158 -11.79 7.23 -6.08
C ILE A 158 -10.40 6.58 -5.99
N GLU A 159 -10.15 5.82 -4.95
CA GLU A 159 -8.89 5.11 -4.76
C GLU A 159 -8.69 4.04 -5.83
N VAL A 160 -9.77 3.33 -6.21
CA VAL A 160 -9.72 2.34 -7.31
C VAL A 160 -9.48 3.04 -8.64
N ASP A 161 -10.19 4.14 -8.91
CA ASP A 161 -10.04 4.91 -10.13
C ASP A 161 -8.61 5.45 -10.30
N ASP A 162 -8.00 5.90 -9.20
CA ASP A 162 -6.61 6.38 -9.17
C ASP A 162 -5.60 5.26 -9.42
N GLN A 163 -5.82 4.06 -8.85
CA GLN A 163 -4.96 2.89 -9.11
C GLN A 163 -5.07 2.45 -10.58
N VAL A 164 -6.27 2.48 -11.16
CA VAL A 164 -6.49 2.22 -12.60
C VAL A 164 -5.71 3.23 -13.45
N ALA A 165 -5.88 4.53 -13.19
CA ALA A 165 -5.17 5.58 -13.94
C ALA A 165 -3.65 5.42 -13.87
N ALA A 166 -3.11 5.01 -12.73
CA ALA A 166 -1.69 4.74 -12.58
C ALA A 166 -1.22 3.51 -13.39
N VAL A 167 -2.01 2.44 -13.42
CA VAL A 167 -1.72 1.25 -14.24
C VAL A 167 -1.75 1.61 -15.74
N GLU A 168 -2.77 2.34 -16.18
CA GLU A 168 -2.91 2.76 -17.57
C GLU A 168 -1.71 3.58 -18.06
N GLN A 169 -1.11 4.43 -17.20
CA GLN A 169 0.07 5.20 -17.56
C GLN A 169 1.28 4.31 -17.82
N VAL A 170 1.58 3.35 -16.94
CA VAL A 170 2.73 2.44 -17.14
C VAL A 170 2.51 1.47 -18.31
N VAL A 171 1.26 1.13 -18.62
CA VAL A 171 0.88 0.38 -19.83
C VAL A 171 1.10 1.23 -21.08
N ALA A 172 0.63 2.47 -21.08
CA ALA A 172 0.80 3.40 -22.22
C ALA A 172 2.28 3.71 -22.53
N GLU A 173 3.14 3.68 -21.51
CA GLU A 173 4.60 3.80 -21.65
C GLU A 173 5.26 2.52 -22.19
N GLY A 174 4.53 1.43 -22.37
CA GLY A 174 5.06 0.13 -22.83
C GLY A 174 5.87 -0.62 -21.77
N LEU A 175 5.74 -0.25 -20.49
CA LEU A 175 6.45 -0.88 -19.38
C LEU A 175 5.72 -2.11 -18.86
N ALA A 176 4.39 -2.06 -18.81
CA ALA A 176 3.52 -3.12 -18.32
C ALA A 176 2.69 -3.77 -19.43
N ASP A 177 2.49 -5.08 -19.32
CA ASP A 177 1.57 -5.84 -20.17
C ASP A 177 0.14 -5.71 -19.63
N PRO A 178 -0.81 -5.11 -20.37
CA PRO A 178 -2.18 -4.91 -19.91
C PRO A 178 -2.96 -6.21 -19.62
N GLU A 179 -2.54 -7.33 -20.20
CA GLU A 179 -3.19 -8.63 -19.94
C GLU A 179 -2.65 -9.34 -18.71
N ARG A 180 -1.53 -8.85 -18.13
CA ARG A 180 -0.83 -9.47 -17.00
C ARG A 180 -0.68 -8.51 -15.83
N VAL A 181 -1.80 -7.99 -15.30
CA VAL A 181 -1.84 -7.06 -14.19
C VAL A 181 -2.41 -7.72 -12.94
N GLY A 182 -1.59 -7.77 -11.89
CA GLY A 182 -1.97 -8.21 -10.56
C GLY A 182 -2.00 -7.08 -9.55
N ILE A 183 -2.63 -7.35 -8.39
CA ILE A 183 -2.71 -6.40 -7.27
C ILE A 183 -2.64 -7.15 -5.95
N TYR A 184 -1.89 -6.64 -4.97
CA TYR A 184 -1.94 -7.16 -3.61
C TYR A 184 -1.95 -6.04 -2.58
N GLY A 185 -2.59 -6.33 -1.45
CA GLY A 185 -2.56 -5.46 -0.31
C GLY A 185 -3.07 -6.16 0.95
N TRP A 186 -2.85 -5.52 2.10
CA TRP A 186 -3.20 -6.04 3.41
C TRP A 186 -4.13 -5.08 4.15
N SER A 187 -5.10 -5.59 4.92
CA SER A 187 -6.03 -4.77 5.68
C SER A 187 -6.87 -3.87 4.75
N TYR A 188 -6.74 -2.54 4.84
CA TYR A 188 -7.31 -1.63 3.84
C TYR A 188 -6.80 -1.94 2.43
N GLY A 189 -5.52 -2.32 2.27
CA GLY A 189 -4.98 -2.77 0.99
C GLY A 189 -5.61 -4.08 0.49
N GLY A 190 -6.00 -4.97 1.40
CA GLY A 190 -6.80 -6.16 1.07
C GLY A 190 -8.20 -5.79 0.57
N TYR A 191 -8.84 -4.82 1.22
CA TYR A 191 -10.07 -4.20 0.75
C TYR A 191 -9.90 -3.61 -0.67
N MET A 192 -8.85 -2.81 -0.88
CA MET A 192 -8.53 -2.23 -2.19
C MET A 192 -8.30 -3.30 -3.26
N THR A 193 -7.62 -4.39 -2.90
CA THR A 193 -7.42 -5.53 -3.81
C THR A 193 -8.75 -6.13 -4.26
N CYS A 194 -9.66 -6.40 -3.32
CA CYS A 194 -10.99 -6.91 -3.64
C CYS A 194 -11.80 -5.92 -4.48
N MET A 195 -11.84 -4.65 -4.09
CA MET A 195 -12.56 -3.60 -4.83
C MET A 195 -12.03 -3.43 -6.25
N SER A 196 -10.70 -3.42 -6.42
CA SER A 196 -10.06 -3.29 -7.75
C SER A 196 -10.38 -4.46 -8.67
N LEU A 197 -10.29 -5.71 -8.17
CA LEU A 197 -10.64 -6.91 -8.95
C LEU A 197 -12.12 -6.94 -9.38
N MET A 198 -13.01 -6.40 -8.55
CA MET A 198 -14.45 -6.49 -8.78
C MET A 198 -15.01 -5.27 -9.53
N ARG A 199 -14.37 -4.10 -9.42
CA ARG A 199 -14.84 -2.87 -10.06
C ARG A 199 -14.08 -2.51 -11.34
N ALA A 200 -12.85 -3.03 -11.48
CA ALA A 200 -12.02 -2.85 -12.68
C ALA A 200 -11.46 -4.19 -13.18
N PRO A 201 -12.34 -5.19 -13.47
CA PRO A 201 -11.91 -6.53 -13.88
C PRO A 201 -11.23 -6.55 -15.26
N GLU A 202 -11.41 -5.51 -16.06
CA GLU A 202 -10.73 -5.30 -17.34
C GLU A 202 -9.26 -4.91 -17.16
N VAL A 203 -8.89 -4.36 -15.97
CA VAL A 203 -7.52 -3.97 -15.63
C VAL A 203 -6.83 -5.04 -14.79
N PHE A 204 -7.47 -5.46 -13.70
CA PHE A 204 -6.85 -6.38 -12.72
C PHE A 204 -7.27 -7.83 -12.96
N ARG A 205 -6.29 -8.70 -13.22
CA ARG A 205 -6.50 -10.13 -13.54
C ARG A 205 -6.30 -11.06 -12.34
N VAL A 206 -5.39 -10.70 -11.43
CA VAL A 206 -4.99 -11.52 -10.29
C VAL A 206 -4.89 -10.67 -9.03
N GLY A 207 -5.47 -11.10 -7.93
CA GLY A 207 -5.36 -10.39 -6.66
C GLY A 207 -5.05 -11.28 -5.48
N VAL A 208 -4.22 -10.76 -4.57
CA VAL A 208 -3.98 -11.37 -3.25
C VAL A 208 -4.42 -10.39 -2.17
N ALA A 209 -5.54 -10.70 -1.52
CA ALA A 209 -6.15 -9.86 -0.50
C ALA A 209 -5.88 -10.43 0.90
N GLY A 210 -4.99 -9.75 1.64
CA GLY A 210 -4.64 -10.13 3.01
C GLY A 210 -5.54 -9.42 4.02
N ALA A 211 -6.15 -10.18 4.94
CA ALA A 211 -7.00 -9.69 6.03
C ALA A 211 -7.93 -8.54 5.60
N PRO A 212 -8.71 -8.70 4.49
CA PRO A 212 -9.45 -7.59 3.90
C PRO A 212 -10.59 -7.11 4.81
N VAL A 213 -10.74 -5.80 4.97
CA VAL A 213 -12.05 -5.24 5.32
C VAL A 213 -12.97 -5.52 4.14
N VAL A 214 -14.21 -5.91 4.39
CA VAL A 214 -15.15 -6.30 3.34
C VAL A 214 -16.38 -5.41 3.35
N ASP A 215 -16.97 -5.21 4.52
CA ASP A 215 -18.11 -4.34 4.72
C ASP A 215 -17.81 -3.39 5.87
N TRP A 216 -17.97 -2.10 5.66
CA TRP A 216 -17.59 -1.06 6.63
C TRP A 216 -18.47 -1.05 7.89
N ASP A 217 -19.70 -1.58 7.84
CA ASP A 217 -20.56 -1.80 9.00
C ASP A 217 -20.01 -2.86 9.98
N GLY A 218 -19.04 -3.64 9.51
CA GLY A 218 -18.37 -4.70 10.27
C GLY A 218 -17.08 -4.27 10.95
N TYR A 219 -16.54 -3.09 10.65
CA TYR A 219 -15.28 -2.59 11.21
C TYR A 219 -15.53 -1.66 12.41
N ASP A 220 -14.48 -1.24 13.14
CA ASP A 220 -14.65 -0.41 14.33
C ASP A 220 -15.22 0.97 14.00
N THR A 221 -16.09 1.47 14.91
CA THR A 221 -16.81 2.72 14.70
C THR A 221 -15.91 3.94 14.82
N GLY A 222 -14.88 3.90 15.66
CA GLY A 222 -13.94 5.01 15.85
C GLY A 222 -13.17 5.36 14.59
N TYR A 223 -12.86 4.34 13.78
CA TYR A 223 -12.25 4.51 12.45
C TYR A 223 -13.32 4.79 11.38
N THR A 224 -14.30 3.90 11.27
CA THR A 224 -15.23 3.91 10.13
C THR A 224 -16.09 5.18 10.11
N GLU A 225 -16.69 5.57 11.23
CA GLU A 225 -17.59 6.74 11.28
C GLU A 225 -16.86 8.06 11.05
N ARG A 226 -15.55 8.13 11.34
CA ARG A 226 -14.72 9.30 11.01
C ARG A 226 -14.71 9.58 9.51
N TYR A 227 -14.67 8.55 8.66
CA TYR A 227 -14.58 8.68 7.22
C TYR A 227 -15.91 8.52 6.51
N MET A 228 -16.77 7.63 7.01
CA MET A 228 -18.01 7.24 6.35
C MET A 228 -19.26 7.83 6.98
N SER A 229 -19.16 8.52 8.15
CA SER A 229 -20.33 8.83 8.99
C SER A 229 -21.00 7.55 9.52
N THR A 230 -22.21 7.64 10.05
CA THR A 230 -22.97 6.45 10.47
C THR A 230 -23.63 5.75 9.28
N PRO A 231 -23.99 4.45 9.37
CA PRO A 231 -24.75 3.77 8.32
C PRO A 231 -26.12 4.43 8.03
N GLU A 232 -26.76 5.02 9.04
CA GLU A 232 -28.04 5.72 8.90
C GLU A 232 -27.88 7.03 8.12
N ASP A 233 -26.77 7.76 8.34
CA ASP A 233 -26.49 9.05 7.69
C ASP A 233 -25.91 8.90 6.31
N ASN A 234 -25.34 7.72 5.98
CA ASN A 234 -24.65 7.46 4.71
C ASN A 234 -24.91 6.05 4.15
N PRO A 235 -26.19 5.62 4.02
CA PRO A 235 -26.50 4.25 3.60
C PRO A 235 -25.94 3.92 2.20
N ASP A 236 -25.94 4.87 1.29
CA ASP A 236 -25.40 4.67 -0.07
C ASP A 236 -23.89 4.48 -0.05
N GLY A 237 -23.14 5.28 0.72
CA GLY A 237 -21.68 5.11 0.83
C GLY A 237 -21.29 3.76 1.44
N TYR A 238 -22.02 3.28 2.45
CA TYR A 238 -21.80 1.96 3.02
C TYR A 238 -22.11 0.84 2.03
N ARG A 239 -23.20 0.95 1.25
CA ARG A 239 -23.53 -0.01 0.19
C ARG A 239 -22.46 -0.03 -0.90
N ASP A 240 -22.11 1.15 -1.43
CA ASP A 240 -21.20 1.29 -2.55
C ASP A 240 -19.73 0.98 -2.15
N GLY A 241 -19.38 1.19 -0.88
CA GLY A 241 -18.09 0.82 -0.29
C GLY A 241 -18.01 -0.64 0.18
N ALA A 242 -19.09 -1.42 0.15
CA ALA A 242 -19.07 -2.81 0.55
C ALA A 242 -18.58 -3.71 -0.60
N VAL A 243 -17.53 -4.50 -0.35
CA VAL A 243 -17.00 -5.47 -1.34
C VAL A 243 -18.09 -6.46 -1.77
N THR A 244 -18.95 -6.87 -0.83
CA THR A 244 -20.03 -7.82 -1.09
C THR A 244 -21.03 -7.34 -2.15
N THR A 245 -21.16 -6.03 -2.34
CA THR A 245 -22.02 -5.43 -3.39
C THR A 245 -21.47 -5.65 -4.80
N HIS A 246 -20.15 -5.85 -4.92
CA HIS A 246 -19.46 -5.88 -6.22
C HIS A 246 -19.01 -7.28 -6.65
N VAL A 247 -19.34 -8.34 -5.92
CA VAL A 247 -18.84 -9.71 -6.17
C VAL A 247 -19.14 -10.25 -7.57
N GLU A 248 -20.24 -9.81 -8.19
CA GLU A 248 -20.61 -10.20 -9.55
C GLU A 248 -19.56 -9.75 -10.59
N GLY A 249 -18.83 -8.68 -10.32
CA GLY A 249 -17.75 -8.16 -11.17
C GLY A 249 -16.48 -8.99 -11.16
N LEU A 250 -16.30 -9.92 -10.20
CA LEU A 250 -15.10 -10.76 -10.15
C LEU A 250 -15.01 -11.65 -11.39
N SER A 251 -13.99 -11.44 -12.20
CA SER A 251 -13.66 -12.28 -13.36
C SER A 251 -12.25 -12.86 -13.30
N GLY A 252 -11.37 -12.26 -12.52
CA GLY A 252 -9.97 -12.65 -12.30
C GLY A 252 -9.80 -13.73 -11.22
N LYS A 253 -8.55 -13.96 -10.85
CA LYS A 253 -8.12 -14.87 -9.79
C LYS A 253 -8.00 -14.14 -8.47
N LEU A 254 -8.59 -14.67 -7.41
CA LEU A 254 -8.55 -14.08 -6.07
C LEU A 254 -8.03 -15.08 -5.05
N LEU A 255 -6.93 -14.75 -4.38
CA LEU A 255 -6.46 -15.42 -3.17
C LEU A 255 -6.78 -14.57 -1.94
N LEU A 256 -7.57 -15.11 -1.03
CA LEU A 256 -7.81 -14.54 0.30
C LEU A 256 -6.79 -15.11 1.29
N VAL A 257 -6.16 -14.25 2.07
CA VAL A 257 -5.22 -14.66 3.14
C VAL A 257 -5.70 -14.07 4.46
N HIS A 258 -5.91 -14.89 5.51
CA HIS A 258 -6.42 -14.34 6.78
C HIS A 258 -6.05 -15.18 7.99
N GLY A 259 -5.74 -14.53 9.12
CA GLY A 259 -5.60 -15.14 10.44
C GLY A 259 -6.98 -15.32 11.10
N MET A 260 -7.26 -16.49 11.68
CA MET A 260 -8.58 -16.75 12.27
C MET A 260 -8.82 -16.02 13.60
N VAL A 261 -7.73 -15.65 14.30
CA VAL A 261 -7.82 -14.91 15.58
C VAL A 261 -7.46 -13.43 15.42
N ASP A 262 -7.69 -12.89 14.20
CA ASP A 262 -7.52 -11.46 13.91
C ASP A 262 -8.47 -10.63 14.76
N GLU A 263 -7.90 -9.81 15.64
CA GLU A 263 -8.62 -8.91 16.55
C GLU A 263 -8.83 -7.50 15.99
N ASN A 264 -8.21 -7.20 14.84
CA ASN A 264 -8.37 -5.92 14.14
C ASN A 264 -9.43 -6.04 13.05
N VAL A 265 -9.12 -6.75 11.97
CA VAL A 265 -10.12 -7.10 10.94
C VAL A 265 -10.60 -8.51 11.20
N HIS A 266 -11.69 -8.65 11.96
CA HIS A 266 -12.20 -9.95 12.33
C HIS A 266 -12.42 -10.88 11.13
N PHE A 267 -12.08 -12.16 11.25
CA PHE A 267 -12.25 -13.17 10.21
C PHE A 267 -13.67 -13.20 9.60
N ARG A 268 -14.67 -12.71 10.34
CA ARG A 268 -16.05 -12.55 9.83
C ARG A 268 -16.14 -11.74 8.52
N HIS A 269 -15.21 -10.82 8.25
CA HIS A 269 -15.16 -10.08 6.99
C HIS A 269 -14.91 -11.05 5.82
N THR A 270 -13.86 -11.86 5.92
CA THR A 270 -13.58 -12.91 4.92
C THR A 270 -14.71 -13.93 4.83
N ALA A 271 -15.32 -14.33 5.95
CA ALA A 271 -16.45 -15.25 5.94
C ALA A 271 -17.68 -14.67 5.20
N ARG A 272 -18.00 -13.38 5.37
CA ARG A 272 -19.05 -12.68 4.61
C ARG A 272 -18.73 -12.68 3.11
N LEU A 273 -17.49 -12.36 2.74
CA LEU A 273 -17.06 -12.34 1.33
C LEU A 273 -17.18 -13.74 0.70
N ILE A 274 -16.70 -14.77 1.38
CA ILE A 274 -16.85 -16.17 0.93
C ILE A 274 -18.32 -16.54 0.69
N THR A 275 -19.21 -16.14 1.60
CA THR A 275 -20.65 -16.38 1.45
C THR A 275 -21.19 -15.70 0.19
N ALA A 276 -20.84 -14.44 -0.04
CA ALA A 276 -21.28 -13.70 -1.21
C ALA A 276 -20.70 -14.25 -2.52
N LEU A 277 -19.40 -14.58 -2.57
CA LEU A 277 -18.75 -15.19 -3.73
C LEU A 277 -19.36 -16.55 -4.07
N THR A 278 -19.63 -17.37 -3.05
CA THR A 278 -20.26 -18.70 -3.23
C THR A 278 -21.68 -18.55 -3.80
N ALA A 279 -22.48 -17.61 -3.29
CA ALA A 279 -23.81 -17.33 -3.80
C ALA A 279 -23.78 -16.82 -5.26
N ALA A 280 -22.78 -16.01 -5.62
CA ALA A 280 -22.55 -15.51 -6.97
C ALA A 280 -21.84 -16.52 -7.88
N GLN A 281 -21.53 -17.73 -7.40
CA GLN A 281 -20.78 -18.78 -8.13
C GLN A 281 -19.42 -18.29 -8.66
N LYS A 282 -18.75 -17.40 -7.93
CA LYS A 282 -17.42 -16.88 -8.28
C LYS A 282 -16.33 -17.70 -7.60
N PRO A 283 -15.34 -18.22 -8.35
CA PRO A 283 -14.24 -18.99 -7.78
C PRO A 283 -13.28 -18.08 -7.00
N TYR A 284 -12.72 -18.61 -5.93
CA TYR A 284 -11.67 -17.98 -5.12
C TYR A 284 -10.78 -19.05 -4.50
N ASP A 285 -9.55 -18.64 -4.14
CA ASP A 285 -8.63 -19.42 -3.33
C ASP A 285 -8.53 -18.81 -1.93
N ILE A 286 -8.17 -19.62 -0.93
CA ILE A 286 -8.01 -19.14 0.44
C ILE A 286 -6.82 -19.80 1.12
N GLN A 287 -6.04 -18.97 1.84
CA GLN A 287 -5.01 -19.39 2.79
C GLN A 287 -5.39 -18.92 4.18
N ILE A 288 -5.66 -19.85 5.07
CA ILE A 288 -6.00 -19.57 6.47
C ILE A 288 -4.79 -19.85 7.35
N PHE A 289 -4.57 -18.95 8.33
CA PHE A 289 -3.64 -19.12 9.43
C PHE A 289 -4.44 -19.24 10.74
N PRO A 290 -4.70 -20.46 11.25
CA PRO A 290 -5.67 -20.69 12.34
C PRO A 290 -5.31 -20.03 13.68
N GLU A 291 -4.01 -19.91 13.98
CA GLU A 291 -3.51 -19.37 15.25
C GLU A 291 -2.99 -17.93 15.13
N GLU A 292 -3.02 -17.38 13.91
CA GLU A 292 -2.47 -16.05 13.66
C GLU A 292 -3.52 -14.95 13.74
N ARG A 293 -3.02 -13.77 14.12
CA ARG A 293 -3.77 -12.52 14.22
C ARG A 293 -3.82 -11.80 12.88
N HIS A 294 -3.72 -10.46 12.92
CA HIS A 294 -3.81 -9.63 11.70
C HIS A 294 -2.70 -9.91 10.67
N MET A 295 -1.54 -10.41 11.11
CA MET A 295 -0.46 -10.94 10.26
C MET A 295 0.23 -12.10 10.99
N PRO A 296 0.82 -13.08 10.27
CA PRO A 296 1.75 -14.03 10.86
C PRO A 296 2.90 -13.30 11.56
N ARG A 297 3.34 -13.82 12.71
CA ARG A 297 4.36 -13.17 13.55
C ARG A 297 5.65 -13.94 13.63
N ASP A 298 5.61 -15.25 13.49
CA ASP A 298 6.81 -16.05 13.44
C ASP A 298 7.41 -16.09 12.02
N ALA A 299 8.73 -16.33 11.96
CA ALA A 299 9.47 -16.28 10.69
C ALA A 299 8.97 -17.34 9.68
N ALA A 300 8.57 -18.51 10.15
CA ALA A 300 8.11 -19.60 9.26
C ALA A 300 6.74 -19.27 8.66
N GLY A 301 5.82 -18.73 9.45
CA GLY A 301 4.51 -18.27 8.98
C GLY A 301 4.62 -17.12 7.98
N LEU A 302 5.51 -16.14 8.25
CA LEU A 302 5.81 -15.06 7.32
C LEU A 302 6.40 -15.59 6.01
N GLU A 303 7.43 -16.46 6.08
CA GLU A 303 8.03 -17.05 4.88
C GLU A 303 7.00 -17.83 4.05
N TYR A 304 6.17 -18.64 4.71
CA TYR A 304 5.12 -19.40 4.03
C TYR A 304 4.10 -18.48 3.33
N MET A 305 3.68 -17.42 4.02
CA MET A 305 2.76 -16.42 3.45
C MET A 305 3.36 -15.75 2.22
N GLU A 306 4.63 -15.28 2.32
CA GLU A 306 5.32 -14.63 1.20
C GLU A 306 5.48 -15.58 -0.01
N ARG A 307 5.91 -16.82 0.23
CA ARG A 307 6.00 -17.85 -0.83
C ARG A 307 4.66 -18.12 -1.49
N ARG A 308 3.57 -18.21 -0.71
CA ARG A 308 2.22 -18.43 -1.24
C ARG A 308 1.73 -17.26 -2.10
N LEU A 309 2.01 -16.03 -1.66
CA LEU A 309 1.67 -14.82 -2.40
C LEU A 309 2.43 -14.77 -3.74
N VAL A 310 3.76 -14.93 -3.68
CA VAL A 310 4.59 -14.86 -4.89
C VAL A 310 4.24 -15.97 -5.88
N SER A 311 4.13 -17.22 -5.40
CA SER A 311 3.77 -18.33 -6.29
C SER A 311 2.40 -18.17 -6.95
N TYR A 312 1.47 -17.46 -6.31
CA TYR A 312 0.16 -17.19 -6.91
C TYR A 312 0.27 -16.22 -8.10
N PHE A 313 1.11 -15.19 -7.99
CA PHE A 313 1.38 -14.31 -9.13
C PHE A 313 2.18 -15.02 -10.22
N GLU A 314 3.19 -15.81 -9.87
CA GLU A 314 3.96 -16.60 -10.85
C GLU A 314 3.05 -17.55 -11.65
N GLU A 315 2.17 -18.28 -10.97
CA GLU A 315 1.25 -19.23 -11.59
C GLU A 315 0.27 -18.56 -12.57
N HIS A 316 -0.19 -17.35 -12.25
CA HIS A 316 -1.30 -16.74 -13.00
C HIS A 316 -0.91 -15.55 -13.89
N LEU A 317 0.33 -15.02 -13.78
CA LEU A 317 0.81 -13.90 -14.59
C LEU A 317 2.08 -14.22 -15.41
N LEU A 318 2.86 -15.27 -15.05
CA LEU A 318 4.04 -15.68 -15.80
C LEU A 318 3.79 -16.93 -16.69
N ALA A 319 2.71 -17.68 -16.43
CA ALA A 319 2.37 -18.90 -17.14
C ALA A 319 1.86 -18.65 -18.57
#